data_254ae96bc42a98ba34095a4c133fcab3
#
_entry.id   254ae96bc42a98ba34095a4c133fcab3
#
_cell.length_a   1.000
_cell.length_b   1.000
_cell.length_c   1.000
_cell.angle_alpha   90.00
_cell.angle_beta   90.00
_cell.angle_gamma   90.00
#
_symmetry.space_group_name_H-M   'P 1'
#
loop_
_entity.id
_entity.type
_entity.pdbx_description
1 polymer ?
#
loop_
_entity_poly.entity_id
_entity_poly.type
_entity_poly.pdbx_seq_one_letter_code
_entity_poly.pdbx_strand_id
1 'polypeptide(L)'
;LPISYTEHSLPLILSGEWFENKEPFIDYRNRIFKSSPFFNYLREQGYTLSNYDDEYKFEKGVMDGAFNNITYTKSSLWDRSLFNTRIIKMVGMKYAPYVLKPYCWFNVSMLKNQEMGSKDEELFSWRNDDFYKDVQEDDITYVDGKRFKLIHLMGAHVPFYFDKDVNVIDDADYYTSIESSMTVTMAYLNKLREAGVYDNSVIIILSDHGYNIEGEAVKVAQKNENETGRQHPILFVKGLNESHDLQVSGAPISYEDLVEAYYKLMDGAASDDCFAYKEGDQRERRYLLYKYLGEDHMVEYVQTGYAGDESTLVPTGRVFDAK
;
A
#
# COMPACT_ATOMS: atom_id res chain seq x y z
N LEU A 1 1.54 -2.66 -14.12
CA LEU A 1 0.89 -3.88 -13.62
C LEU A 1 1.57 -4.32 -12.33
N PRO A 2 0.84 -4.51 -11.24
CA PRO A 2 1.36 -5.00 -9.97
C PRO A 2 0.89 -6.43 -9.68
N ILE A 3 0.99 -6.78 -8.42
CA ILE A 3 0.30 -7.91 -7.80
C ILE A 3 -1.01 -7.37 -7.20
N SER A 4 -2.10 -8.08 -7.31
CA SER A 4 -3.44 -7.60 -6.90
C SER A 4 -3.70 -7.60 -5.39
N TYR A 5 -2.67 -7.72 -4.56
CA TYR A 5 -2.76 -7.84 -3.13
C TYR A 5 -1.61 -7.11 -2.44
N THR A 6 -1.92 -6.28 -1.46
CA THR A 6 -0.99 -5.36 -0.78
C THR A 6 0.29 -6.04 -0.29
N GLU A 7 0.15 -7.14 0.48
CA GLU A 7 1.31 -7.84 1.08
C GLU A 7 2.36 -8.28 0.04
N HIS A 8 1.91 -8.59 -1.17
CA HIS A 8 2.79 -9.06 -2.26
C HIS A 8 3.25 -7.92 -3.15
N SER A 9 2.44 -6.86 -3.27
CA SER A 9 2.75 -5.71 -4.14
C SER A 9 3.84 -4.81 -3.55
N LEU A 10 3.79 -4.53 -2.23
CA LEU A 10 4.76 -3.65 -1.58
C LEU A 10 6.21 -4.15 -1.69
N PRO A 11 6.53 -5.45 -1.47
CA PRO A 11 7.89 -5.93 -1.72
C PRO A 11 8.37 -5.71 -3.16
N LEU A 12 7.50 -5.91 -4.16
CA LEU A 12 7.83 -5.66 -5.56
C LEU A 12 8.12 -4.17 -5.81
N ILE A 13 7.28 -3.26 -5.30
CA ILE A 13 7.44 -1.81 -5.39
C ILE A 13 8.79 -1.34 -4.81
N LEU A 14 9.23 -1.98 -3.72
CA LEU A 14 10.42 -1.59 -2.95
C LEU A 14 11.70 -2.30 -3.40
N SER A 15 11.62 -3.30 -4.26
CA SER A 15 12.80 -4.05 -4.70
C SER A 15 12.90 -4.26 -6.22
N GLY A 16 11.79 -4.16 -6.95
CA GLY A 16 11.69 -4.61 -8.34
C GLY A 16 11.76 -6.14 -8.50
N GLU A 17 11.84 -6.90 -7.41
CA GLU A 17 11.98 -8.35 -7.43
C GLU A 17 10.62 -9.04 -7.32
N TRP A 18 10.32 -9.93 -8.26
CA TRP A 18 9.12 -10.74 -8.22
C TRP A 18 9.23 -11.90 -7.23
N PHE A 19 8.14 -12.22 -6.56
CA PHE A 19 8.04 -13.47 -5.81
C PHE A 19 7.95 -14.67 -6.76
N GLU A 20 8.87 -15.62 -6.65
CA GLU A 20 9.05 -16.74 -7.60
C GLU A 20 8.91 -18.14 -6.96
N ASN A 21 8.27 -18.26 -5.79
CA ASN A 21 8.15 -19.52 -5.02
C ASN A 21 9.50 -20.18 -4.68
N LYS A 22 10.61 -19.43 -4.64
CA LYS A 22 11.93 -19.97 -4.31
C LYS A 22 12.16 -20.09 -2.79
N GLU A 23 11.36 -19.41 -2.03
CA GLU A 23 11.38 -19.32 -0.57
C GLU A 23 9.93 -19.11 -0.08
N PRO A 24 9.60 -19.37 1.22
CA PRO A 24 8.31 -18.97 1.79
C PRO A 24 8.08 -17.47 1.62
N PHE A 25 6.83 -17.07 1.37
CA PHE A 25 6.52 -15.66 1.14
C PHE A 25 6.95 -14.74 2.28
N ILE A 26 6.77 -15.19 3.52
CA ILE A 26 7.18 -14.42 4.71
C ILE A 26 8.70 -14.15 4.73
N ASP A 27 9.52 -15.11 4.29
CA ASP A 27 10.98 -14.96 4.24
C ASP A 27 11.40 -14.01 3.12
N TYR A 28 10.76 -14.13 1.93
CA TYR A 28 10.92 -13.19 0.82
C TYR A 28 10.59 -11.76 1.27
N ARG A 29 9.42 -11.53 1.85
CA ARG A 29 8.98 -10.22 2.34
C ARG A 29 9.97 -9.63 3.35
N ASN A 30 10.33 -10.42 4.37
CA ASN A 30 11.25 -9.96 5.41
C ASN A 30 12.63 -9.63 4.85
N ARG A 31 13.12 -10.42 3.89
CA ARG A 31 14.39 -10.17 3.21
C ARG A 31 14.36 -8.85 2.43
N ILE A 32 13.29 -8.60 1.68
CA ILE A 32 13.14 -7.36 0.92
C ILE A 32 13.17 -6.14 1.83
N PHE A 33 12.35 -6.10 2.85
CA PHE A 33 12.30 -4.96 3.77
C PHE A 33 13.59 -4.75 4.55
N LYS A 34 14.29 -5.83 4.90
CA LYS A 34 15.52 -5.75 5.69
C LYS A 34 16.74 -5.36 4.87
N SER A 35 16.88 -5.92 3.68
CA SER A 35 18.15 -5.92 2.94
C SER A 35 18.00 -5.92 1.43
N SER A 36 16.95 -5.34 0.86
CA SER A 36 16.88 -5.18 -0.58
C SER A 36 18.06 -4.34 -1.09
N PRO A 37 18.50 -4.52 -2.33
CA PRO A 37 19.55 -3.70 -2.93
C PRO A 37 19.24 -2.20 -2.81
N PHE A 38 18.00 -1.80 -2.99
CA PHE A 38 17.56 -0.42 -2.86
C PHE A 38 17.74 0.13 -1.44
N PHE A 39 17.29 -0.57 -0.41
CA PHE A 39 17.46 -0.11 0.96
C PHE A 39 18.93 -0.11 1.42
N ASN A 40 19.73 -1.07 0.96
CA ASN A 40 21.17 -1.07 1.21
C ASN A 40 21.82 0.14 0.57
N TYR A 41 21.49 0.44 -0.68
CA TYR A 41 21.98 1.65 -1.36
C TYR A 41 21.61 2.92 -0.58
N LEU A 42 20.34 3.07 -0.15
CA LEU A 42 19.93 4.23 0.63
C LEU A 42 20.76 4.40 1.90
N ARG A 43 21.03 3.31 2.63
CA ARG A 43 21.86 3.36 3.85
C ARG A 43 23.31 3.76 3.52
N GLU A 44 23.89 3.20 2.47
CA GLU A 44 25.24 3.54 2.00
C GLU A 44 25.35 5.02 1.59
N GLN A 45 24.27 5.58 1.02
CA GLN A 45 24.17 7.00 0.71
C GLN A 45 23.86 7.89 1.91
N GLY A 46 23.75 7.34 3.13
CA GLY A 46 23.51 8.06 4.36
C GLY A 46 22.05 8.49 4.59
N TYR A 47 21.09 7.83 3.97
CA TYR A 47 19.67 8.09 4.25
C TYR A 47 19.23 7.51 5.58
N THR A 48 18.43 8.27 6.31
CA THR A 48 17.61 7.76 7.41
C THR A 48 16.33 7.18 6.81
N LEU A 49 16.05 5.91 7.09
CA LEU A 49 14.89 5.19 6.54
C LEU A 49 13.77 5.15 7.58
N SER A 50 12.58 5.61 7.21
CA SER A 50 11.39 5.56 8.05
C SER A 50 10.26 4.84 7.32
N ASN A 51 9.61 3.92 8.03
CA ASN A 51 8.46 3.18 7.53
C ASN A 51 7.23 3.51 8.40
N TYR A 52 6.20 4.04 7.76
CA TYR A 52 4.89 4.36 8.32
C TYR A 52 3.86 3.45 7.65
N ASP A 53 3.85 2.20 8.05
CA ASP A 53 3.00 1.16 7.51
C ASP A 53 2.46 0.31 8.67
N ASP A 54 1.14 0.26 8.80
CA ASP A 54 0.45 -0.53 9.83
C ASP A 54 0.05 -1.93 9.32
N GLU A 55 0.10 -2.17 8.01
CA GLU A 55 -0.22 -3.46 7.40
C GLU A 55 0.77 -4.54 7.84
N TYR A 56 2.06 -4.20 7.85
CA TYR A 56 3.11 -5.13 8.26
C TYR A 56 3.47 -4.98 9.72
N LYS A 57 2.92 -5.84 10.55
CA LYS A 57 3.35 -6.01 11.93
C LYS A 57 4.57 -6.91 11.98
N PHE A 58 5.75 -6.32 11.91
CA PHE A 58 6.99 -7.06 12.05
C PHE A 58 7.19 -7.51 13.50
N GLU A 59 7.56 -8.78 13.68
CA GLU A 59 7.96 -9.25 14.99
C GLU A 59 9.24 -8.54 15.47
N LYS A 60 9.30 -8.25 16.77
CA LYS A 60 10.49 -7.65 17.39
C LYS A 60 11.72 -8.51 17.13
N GLY A 61 12.79 -7.90 16.66
CA GLY A 61 14.04 -8.56 16.32
C GLY A 61 14.16 -8.97 14.85
N VAL A 62 13.07 -9.18 14.13
CA VAL A 62 13.11 -9.56 12.70
C VAL A 62 13.61 -8.39 11.84
N MET A 63 13.15 -7.18 12.14
CA MET A 63 13.47 -5.95 11.40
C MET A 63 14.40 -5.00 12.17
N ASP A 64 15.06 -5.45 13.22
CA ASP A 64 15.99 -4.61 13.97
C ASP A 64 17.04 -4.00 13.03
N GLY A 65 17.14 -2.67 13.03
CA GLY A 65 18.05 -1.92 12.18
C GLY A 65 17.63 -1.75 10.73
N ALA A 66 16.49 -2.30 10.29
CA ALA A 66 16.01 -2.11 8.92
C ALA A 66 15.51 -0.69 8.68
N PHE A 67 14.76 -0.14 9.63
CA PHE A 67 14.26 1.25 9.61
C PHE A 67 14.58 1.94 10.93
N ASN A 68 14.66 3.27 10.89
CA ASN A 68 15.02 4.07 12.06
C ASN A 68 13.84 4.30 13.03
N ASN A 69 12.61 4.13 12.54
CA ASN A 69 11.37 4.37 13.28
C ASN A 69 10.46 3.14 13.35
N ILE A 70 10.99 1.92 13.27
CA ILE A 70 10.12 0.74 13.37
C ILE A 70 9.40 0.77 14.72
N THR A 71 8.09 0.93 14.65
CA THR A 71 7.19 0.63 15.74
C THR A 71 6.96 -0.88 15.79
N TYR A 72 7.60 -1.54 16.75
CA TYR A 72 7.20 -2.90 17.08
C TYR A 72 5.81 -2.83 17.72
N THR A 73 4.89 -3.66 17.27
CA THR A 73 3.77 -4.00 18.12
C THR A 73 4.37 -4.68 19.35
N LYS A 74 4.47 -3.96 20.47
CA LYS A 74 4.61 -4.62 21.75
C LYS A 74 3.48 -5.65 21.79
N SER A 75 3.82 -6.94 21.89
CA SER A 75 2.84 -7.93 22.24
C SER A 75 2.14 -7.38 23.48
N SER A 76 0.93 -6.85 23.28
CA SER A 76 0.19 -6.23 24.35
C SER A 76 0.16 -7.23 25.48
N LEU A 77 0.56 -6.83 26.68
CA LEU A 77 0.21 -7.59 27.86
C LEU A 77 -1.26 -7.91 27.71
N TRP A 78 -1.58 -9.16 27.49
CA TRP A 78 -2.92 -9.64 27.23
C TRP A 78 -3.86 -8.95 28.20
N ASP A 79 -4.70 -8.04 27.70
CA ASP A 79 -5.78 -7.50 28.52
C ASP A 79 -6.75 -8.65 28.77
N ARG A 80 -6.53 -9.32 29.91
CA ARG A 80 -7.35 -10.47 30.31
C ARG A 80 -8.82 -10.13 30.36
N SER A 81 -9.18 -8.88 30.67
CA SER A 81 -10.57 -8.44 30.70
C SER A 81 -11.14 -8.42 29.28
N LEU A 82 -10.42 -7.84 28.35
CA LEU A 82 -10.81 -7.77 26.94
C LEU A 82 -10.88 -9.15 26.31
N PHE A 83 -9.88 -9.99 26.55
CA PHE A 83 -9.85 -11.40 26.08
C PHE A 83 -11.03 -12.19 26.63
N ASN A 84 -11.29 -12.11 27.93
CA ASN A 84 -12.42 -12.80 28.56
C ASN A 84 -13.76 -12.32 27.99
N THR A 85 -13.93 -11.02 27.79
CA THR A 85 -15.15 -10.46 27.19
C THR A 85 -15.36 -11.00 25.77
N ARG A 86 -14.30 -11.12 24.97
CA ARG A 86 -14.38 -11.68 23.62
C ARG A 86 -14.73 -13.16 23.62
N ILE A 87 -14.10 -13.96 24.50
CA ILE A 87 -14.44 -15.37 24.67
C ILE A 87 -15.90 -15.52 25.08
N ILE A 88 -16.40 -14.72 26.02
CA ILE A 88 -17.81 -14.76 26.43
C ILE A 88 -18.74 -14.42 25.26
N LYS A 89 -18.41 -13.42 24.44
CA LYS A 89 -19.20 -13.07 23.26
C LYS A 89 -19.15 -14.18 22.20
N MET A 90 -17.99 -14.80 21.94
CA MET A 90 -17.88 -15.95 21.03
C MET A 90 -18.72 -17.13 21.50
N VAL A 91 -18.63 -17.46 22.78
CA VAL A 91 -19.44 -18.52 23.40
C VAL A 91 -20.92 -18.19 23.32
N GLY A 92 -21.29 -16.94 23.60
CA GLY A 92 -22.66 -16.45 23.47
C GLY A 92 -23.17 -16.55 22.03
N MET A 93 -22.39 -16.15 21.02
CA MET A 93 -22.78 -16.30 19.61
C MET A 93 -23.06 -17.74 19.23
N LYS A 94 -22.29 -18.68 19.79
CA LYS A 94 -22.44 -20.12 19.50
C LYS A 94 -23.60 -20.76 20.24
N TYR A 95 -23.78 -20.46 21.52
CA TYR A 95 -24.65 -21.23 22.42
C TYR A 95 -25.86 -20.46 22.97
N ALA A 96 -25.90 -19.11 22.89
CA ALA A 96 -27.04 -18.36 23.38
C ALA A 96 -28.29 -18.59 22.51
N PRO A 97 -29.49 -18.52 23.10
CA PRO A 97 -30.75 -18.47 22.35
C PRO A 97 -30.71 -17.36 21.29
N TYR A 98 -31.40 -17.57 20.17
CA TYR A 98 -31.34 -16.66 19.01
C TYR A 98 -31.60 -15.20 19.38
N VAL A 99 -32.56 -14.94 20.26
CA VAL A 99 -32.92 -13.59 20.72
C VAL A 99 -31.82 -12.84 21.47
N LEU A 100 -30.82 -13.56 22.01
CA LEU A 100 -29.68 -12.99 22.73
C LEU A 100 -28.42 -12.86 21.84
N LYS A 101 -28.40 -13.47 20.67
CA LYS A 101 -27.23 -13.41 19.77
C LYS A 101 -26.82 -12.00 19.37
N PRO A 102 -27.72 -11.03 19.09
CA PRO A 102 -27.31 -9.66 18.78
C PRO A 102 -26.45 -8.99 19.86
N TYR A 103 -26.66 -9.33 21.12
CA TYR A 103 -25.85 -8.82 22.23
C TYR A 103 -24.47 -9.48 22.35
N CYS A 104 -24.32 -10.62 21.71
CA CYS A 104 -23.06 -11.36 21.64
C CYS A 104 -22.26 -11.04 20.37
N TRP A 105 -22.81 -10.21 19.48
CA TRP A 105 -22.15 -9.84 18.25
C TRP A 105 -20.87 -9.05 18.52
N PHE A 106 -19.81 -9.33 17.78
CA PHE A 106 -18.57 -8.58 17.80
C PHE A 106 -17.95 -8.58 16.40
N ASN A 107 -17.31 -7.49 16.04
CA ASN A 107 -16.59 -7.39 14.77
C ASN A 107 -15.18 -7.93 14.94
N VAL A 108 -14.80 -8.92 14.13
CA VAL A 108 -13.47 -9.53 14.17
C VAL A 108 -12.38 -8.54 13.79
N SER A 109 -12.67 -7.56 12.91
CA SER A 109 -11.73 -6.50 12.54
C SER A 109 -11.42 -5.56 13.70
N MET A 110 -12.36 -5.34 14.62
CA MET A 110 -12.08 -4.62 15.89
C MET A 110 -11.11 -5.37 16.81
N LEU A 111 -10.87 -6.66 16.56
CA LEU A 111 -9.86 -7.42 17.29
C LEU A 111 -8.44 -6.97 16.94
N LYS A 112 -8.20 -6.59 15.68
CA LYS A 112 -6.91 -6.07 15.22
C LYS A 112 -6.61 -4.68 15.79
N ASN A 113 -7.59 -3.79 15.84
CA ASN A 113 -7.40 -2.39 16.21
C ASN A 113 -7.36 -2.10 17.72
N GLN A 114 -7.76 -3.02 18.58
CA GLN A 114 -7.76 -2.84 20.04
C GLN A 114 -6.58 -3.50 20.78
N GLU A 115 -5.69 -4.19 20.06
CA GLU A 115 -4.44 -4.72 20.62
C GLU A 115 -3.37 -3.64 20.80
N MET A 116 -3.62 -2.42 20.34
CA MET A 116 -2.69 -1.30 20.30
C MET A 116 -2.91 -0.31 21.45
N GLY A 117 -2.85 -0.79 22.65
CA GLY A 117 -2.95 0.05 23.84
C GLY A 117 -1.64 0.17 24.60
N SER A 118 -0.65 0.90 24.10
CA SER A 118 0.33 1.53 24.98
C SER A 118 0.39 3.02 24.66
N LYS A 119 0.17 3.83 25.70
CA LYS A 119 0.11 5.29 25.62
C LYS A 119 1.47 5.98 25.40
N ASP A 120 2.54 5.26 25.15
CA ASP A 120 3.90 5.80 25.23
C ASP A 120 4.69 5.79 23.90
N GLU A 121 4.10 5.40 22.79
CA GLU A 121 4.68 5.55 21.44
C GLU A 121 3.57 6.01 20.51
N GLU A 122 3.77 7.11 19.81
CA GLU A 122 2.89 7.57 18.74
C GLU A 122 2.80 6.46 17.70
N LEU A 123 1.71 5.70 17.78
CA LEU A 123 1.41 4.68 16.80
C LEU A 123 0.90 5.39 15.55
N PHE A 124 1.64 5.24 14.47
CA PHE A 124 1.16 5.67 13.16
C PHE A 124 -0.18 4.98 12.87
N SER A 125 -1.22 5.76 12.63
CA SER A 125 -2.49 5.23 12.15
C SER A 125 -2.51 5.26 10.63
N TRP A 126 -2.81 4.12 10.01
CA TRP A 126 -2.99 4.02 8.57
C TRP A 126 -4.31 4.63 8.09
N ARG A 127 -5.22 4.98 9.00
CA ARG A 127 -6.49 5.62 8.68
C ARG A 127 -6.27 7.03 8.14
N ASN A 128 -7.02 7.36 7.11
CA ASN A 128 -6.92 8.65 6.44
C ASN A 128 -7.22 9.83 7.36
N ASP A 129 -8.25 9.71 8.22
CA ASP A 129 -8.69 10.77 9.14
C ASP A 129 -7.67 11.05 10.26
N ASP A 130 -7.10 10.00 10.84
CA ASP A 130 -6.08 10.15 11.88
C ASP A 130 -4.81 10.80 11.29
N PHE A 131 -4.32 10.30 10.17
CA PHE A 131 -3.17 10.88 9.50
C PHE A 131 -3.42 12.33 9.05
N TYR A 132 -4.63 12.61 8.52
CA TYR A 132 -5.00 13.96 8.12
C TYR A 132 -4.98 14.93 9.30
N LYS A 133 -5.51 14.49 10.44
CA LYS A 133 -5.49 15.27 11.69
C LYS A 133 -4.06 15.56 12.13
N ASP A 134 -3.19 14.55 12.17
CA ASP A 134 -1.79 14.71 12.54
C ASP A 134 -1.08 15.69 11.61
N VAL A 135 -1.32 15.60 10.30
CA VAL A 135 -0.79 16.56 9.31
C VAL A 135 -1.29 17.98 9.54
N GLN A 136 -2.53 18.16 10.01
CA GLN A 136 -3.07 19.50 10.30
C GLN A 136 -2.54 20.09 11.61
N GLU A 137 -2.37 19.28 12.64
CA GLU A 137 -2.00 19.70 13.98
C GLU A 137 -0.48 19.83 14.17
N ASP A 138 0.31 19.00 13.48
CA ASP A 138 1.76 18.96 13.64
C ASP A 138 2.50 19.86 12.66
N ASP A 139 3.52 20.55 13.17
CA ASP A 139 4.51 21.23 12.34
C ASP A 139 5.52 20.21 11.80
N ILE A 140 5.60 20.09 10.48
CA ILE A 140 6.71 19.35 9.87
C ILE A 140 7.98 20.18 10.08
N THR A 141 8.79 19.76 11.04
CA THR A 141 10.09 20.38 11.29
C THR A 141 11.11 19.88 10.27
N TYR A 142 11.79 20.83 9.64
CA TYR A 142 12.98 20.51 8.85
C TYR A 142 14.04 19.90 9.78
N VAL A 143 14.48 18.70 9.43
CA VAL A 143 15.62 18.05 10.09
C VAL A 143 16.68 17.78 9.03
N ASP A 144 17.90 18.23 9.32
CA ASP A 144 19.02 18.10 8.39
C ASP A 144 19.31 16.64 8.03
N GLY A 145 19.73 16.39 6.78
CA GLY A 145 20.12 15.09 6.30
C GLY A 145 19.15 14.45 5.30
N LYS A 146 19.64 13.39 4.67
CA LYS A 146 18.89 12.62 3.65
C LYS A 146 17.88 11.70 4.33
N ARG A 147 16.62 11.69 3.85
CA ARG A 147 15.55 10.91 4.42
C ARG A 147 14.78 10.16 3.36
N PHE A 148 14.49 8.92 3.64
CA PHE A 148 13.52 8.11 2.92
C PHE A 148 12.32 7.86 3.83
N LYS A 149 11.12 8.13 3.35
CA LYS A 149 9.87 7.85 4.07
C LYS A 149 8.97 6.99 3.20
N LEU A 150 8.63 5.82 3.67
CA LEU A 150 7.52 5.03 3.14
C LEU A 150 6.29 5.33 4.00
N ILE A 151 5.24 5.86 3.39
CA ILE A 151 3.96 6.16 4.05
C ILE A 151 2.90 5.34 3.34
N HIS A 152 2.32 4.39 4.04
CA HIS A 152 1.24 3.54 3.53
C HIS A 152 -0.03 3.84 4.30
N LEU A 153 -1.02 4.41 3.61
CA LEU A 153 -2.31 4.79 4.16
C LEU A 153 -3.40 3.85 3.67
N MET A 154 -4.51 3.80 4.37
CA MET A 154 -5.71 3.08 3.98
C MET A 154 -6.17 3.46 2.56
N GLY A 155 -6.01 4.72 2.20
CA GLY A 155 -6.41 5.20 0.89
C GLY A 155 -7.91 5.00 0.64
N ALA A 156 -8.24 4.47 -0.54
CA ALA A 156 -9.61 4.13 -0.94
C ALA A 156 -9.92 2.64 -0.72
N HIS A 157 -9.45 2.05 0.38
CA HIS A 157 -9.72 0.66 0.74
C HIS A 157 -11.12 0.48 1.34
N VAL A 158 -11.75 -0.64 1.04
CA VAL A 158 -13.03 -1.03 1.66
C VAL A 158 -12.84 -1.46 3.14
N PRO A 159 -13.80 -1.20 4.03
CA PRO A 159 -15.02 -0.45 3.80
C PRO A 159 -14.75 1.06 3.68
N PHE A 160 -15.56 1.74 2.87
CA PHE A 160 -15.44 3.18 2.66
C PHE A 160 -16.06 3.94 3.83
N TYR A 161 -15.41 5.03 4.26
CA TYR A 161 -15.82 5.76 5.46
C TYR A 161 -15.85 7.27 5.28
N PHE A 162 -15.19 7.83 4.26
CA PHE A 162 -14.87 9.25 4.23
C PHE A 162 -15.49 9.97 3.05
N ASP A 163 -15.94 11.21 3.31
CA ASP A 163 -16.21 12.18 2.26
C ASP A 163 -14.90 12.85 1.77
N LYS A 164 -15.02 13.75 0.78
CA LYS A 164 -13.88 14.49 0.21
C LYS A 164 -13.12 15.36 1.23
N ASP A 165 -13.78 15.76 2.32
CA ASP A 165 -13.22 16.61 3.38
C ASP A 165 -12.69 15.78 4.57
N VAL A 166 -12.58 14.46 4.37
CA VAL A 166 -12.07 13.46 5.32
C VAL A 166 -12.97 13.28 6.57
N ASN A 167 -14.26 13.63 6.46
CA ASN A 167 -15.22 13.35 7.53
C ASN A 167 -15.79 11.94 7.36
N VAL A 168 -16.05 11.27 8.49
CA VAL A 168 -16.72 9.96 8.49
C VAL A 168 -18.20 10.13 8.15
N ILE A 169 -18.67 9.40 7.12
CA ILE A 169 -20.06 9.42 6.66
C ILE A 169 -20.57 7.97 6.46
N ASP A 170 -21.89 7.78 6.55
CA ASP A 170 -22.49 6.44 6.45
C ASP A 170 -22.65 5.96 4.99
N ASP A 171 -22.71 6.88 4.02
CA ASP A 171 -22.94 6.62 2.60
C ASP A 171 -21.68 6.85 1.74
N ALA A 172 -20.50 6.71 2.34
CA ALA A 172 -19.24 6.78 1.63
C ALA A 172 -19.14 5.69 0.55
N ASP A 173 -18.59 6.05 -0.59
CA ASP A 173 -18.33 5.14 -1.70
C ASP A 173 -16.86 5.18 -2.13
N TYR A 174 -16.54 4.45 -3.18
CA TYR A 174 -15.19 4.40 -3.75
C TYR A 174 -14.69 5.78 -4.20
N TYR A 175 -15.57 6.57 -4.83
CA TYR A 175 -15.19 7.88 -5.39
C TYR A 175 -14.95 8.90 -4.29
N THR A 176 -15.82 8.98 -3.29
CA THR A 176 -15.61 9.86 -2.13
C THR A 176 -14.34 9.51 -1.36
N SER A 177 -14.02 8.21 -1.29
CA SER A 177 -12.78 7.74 -0.65
C SER A 177 -11.52 8.07 -1.46
N ILE A 178 -11.58 8.08 -2.79
CA ILE A 178 -10.49 8.61 -3.64
C ILE A 178 -10.29 10.10 -3.39
N GLU A 179 -11.37 10.89 -3.41
CA GLU A 179 -11.30 12.33 -3.14
C GLU A 179 -10.71 12.61 -1.77
N SER A 180 -11.13 11.88 -0.74
CA SER A 180 -10.55 11.92 0.60
C SER A 180 -9.05 11.65 0.59
N SER A 181 -8.62 10.58 -0.09
CA SER A 181 -7.20 10.20 -0.19
C SER A 181 -6.36 11.29 -0.88
N MET A 182 -6.91 11.94 -1.90
CA MET A 182 -6.26 13.07 -2.56
C MET A 182 -6.18 14.29 -1.65
N THR A 183 -7.23 14.58 -0.86
CA THR A 183 -7.23 15.66 0.14
C THR A 183 -6.12 15.46 1.17
N VAL A 184 -6.01 14.26 1.73
CA VAL A 184 -4.95 13.88 2.68
C VAL A 184 -3.56 14.05 2.05
N THR A 185 -3.39 13.55 0.83
CA THR A 185 -2.13 13.66 0.08
C THR A 185 -1.74 15.12 -0.14
N MET A 186 -2.69 15.95 -0.60
CA MET A 186 -2.43 17.37 -0.85
C MET A 186 -2.10 18.14 0.43
N ALA A 187 -2.74 17.79 1.55
CA ALA A 187 -2.41 18.38 2.85
C ALA A 187 -0.95 18.10 3.23
N TYR A 188 -0.50 16.85 3.09
CA TYR A 188 0.89 16.47 3.34
C TYR A 188 1.87 17.19 2.41
N LEU A 189 1.58 17.25 1.10
CA LEU A 189 2.43 17.97 0.13
C LEU A 189 2.52 19.46 0.45
N ASN A 190 1.44 20.07 0.92
CA ASN A 190 1.46 21.49 1.35
C ASN A 190 2.36 21.67 2.57
N LYS A 191 2.33 20.77 3.55
CA LYS A 191 3.27 20.79 4.68
C LYS A 191 4.73 20.67 4.23
N LEU A 192 5.03 19.87 3.21
CA LEU A 192 6.38 19.80 2.64
C LEU A 192 6.79 21.15 1.99
N ARG A 193 5.85 21.87 1.35
CA ARG A 193 6.09 23.20 0.80
C ARG A 193 6.33 24.22 1.90
N GLU A 194 5.49 24.22 2.94
CA GLU A 194 5.64 25.10 4.11
C GLU A 194 6.99 24.90 4.81
N ALA A 195 7.43 23.64 4.92
CA ALA A 195 8.73 23.30 5.46
C ALA A 195 9.92 23.60 4.51
N GLY A 196 9.65 24.03 3.28
CA GLY A 196 10.68 24.34 2.28
C GLY A 196 11.44 23.14 1.74
N VAL A 197 10.89 21.92 1.87
CA VAL A 197 11.55 20.68 1.43
C VAL A 197 10.91 20.06 0.20
N TYR A 198 9.78 20.58 -0.28
CA TYR A 198 9.04 20.02 -1.41
C TYR A 198 9.89 19.94 -2.68
N ASP A 199 10.57 21.01 -3.04
CA ASP A 199 11.36 21.08 -4.28
C ASP A 199 12.55 20.10 -4.23
N ASN A 200 13.18 19.99 -3.07
CA ASN A 200 14.33 19.09 -2.84
C ASN A 200 13.90 17.67 -2.46
N SER A 201 12.69 17.27 -2.82
CA SER A 201 12.17 15.92 -2.58
C SER A 201 11.81 15.24 -3.89
N VAL A 202 12.24 14.00 -4.05
CA VAL A 202 11.60 13.06 -4.98
C VAL A 202 10.31 12.59 -4.33
N ILE A 203 9.20 12.70 -5.03
CA ILE A 203 7.88 12.33 -4.52
C ILE A 203 7.25 11.31 -5.46
N ILE A 204 6.86 10.18 -4.91
CA ILE A 204 6.18 9.11 -5.62
C ILE A 204 4.91 8.78 -4.87
N ILE A 205 3.77 8.97 -5.53
CA ILE A 205 2.45 8.66 -5.00
C ILE A 205 1.88 7.56 -5.88
N LEU A 206 1.52 6.44 -5.25
CA LEU A 206 0.99 5.30 -5.98
C LEU A 206 -0.04 4.57 -5.13
N SER A 207 -0.90 3.79 -5.78
CA SER A 207 -1.63 2.72 -5.09
C SER A 207 -0.85 1.40 -5.26
N ASP A 208 -0.91 0.55 -4.26
CA ASP A 208 -0.26 -0.77 -4.27
C ASP A 208 -0.87 -1.70 -5.35
N HIS A 209 -2.17 -1.59 -5.59
CA HIS A 209 -2.91 -2.21 -6.70
C HIS A 209 -4.13 -1.34 -7.07
N GLY A 210 -4.80 -1.66 -8.15
CA GLY A 210 -6.08 -1.05 -8.51
C GLY A 210 -7.26 -1.65 -7.75
N TYR A 211 -8.46 -1.19 -8.06
CA TYR A 211 -9.71 -1.64 -7.46
C TYR A 211 -10.70 -2.14 -8.52
N ASN A 212 -11.48 -3.18 -8.18
CA ASN A 212 -12.55 -3.67 -9.05
C ASN A 212 -13.73 -2.71 -8.95
N ILE A 213 -13.93 -1.91 -9.99
CA ILE A 213 -15.08 -1.02 -10.09
C ILE A 213 -16.21 -1.78 -10.80
N GLU A 214 -17.39 -1.85 -10.19
CA GLU A 214 -18.58 -2.37 -10.87
C GLU A 214 -18.95 -1.44 -12.04
N GLY A 215 -18.85 -1.93 -13.26
CA GLY A 215 -19.14 -1.17 -14.47
C GLY A 215 -19.11 -2.03 -15.72
N GLU A 216 -19.17 -1.40 -16.89
CA GLU A 216 -19.16 -2.12 -18.18
C GLU A 216 -17.84 -2.88 -18.40
N ALA A 217 -16.72 -2.34 -17.97
CA ALA A 217 -15.42 -2.99 -17.99
C ALA A 217 -15.43 -4.30 -17.18
N VAL A 218 -16.03 -4.31 -15.98
CA VAL A 218 -16.21 -5.51 -15.14
C VAL A 218 -17.07 -6.56 -15.85
N LYS A 219 -18.09 -6.16 -16.60
CA LYS A 219 -18.93 -7.12 -17.36
C LYS A 219 -18.16 -7.82 -18.46
N VAL A 220 -17.22 -7.15 -19.10
CA VAL A 220 -16.33 -7.77 -20.10
C VAL A 220 -15.38 -8.75 -19.41
N ALA A 221 -14.89 -8.39 -18.27
CA ALA A 221 -13.97 -9.19 -17.46
C ALA A 221 -14.62 -10.42 -16.83
N GLN A 222 -15.84 -10.28 -16.32
CA GLN A 222 -16.62 -11.42 -15.82
C GLN A 222 -16.85 -12.48 -16.90
N LYS A 223 -16.89 -12.09 -18.19
CA LYS A 223 -16.91 -13.04 -19.31
C LYS A 223 -15.63 -13.88 -19.41
N ASN A 224 -14.50 -13.35 -18.94
CA ASN A 224 -13.19 -14.00 -19.01
C ASN A 224 -12.74 -14.61 -17.68
N GLU A 225 -13.61 -14.67 -16.66
CA GLU A 225 -13.31 -15.10 -15.29
C GLU A 225 -12.19 -14.28 -14.62
N ASN A 226 -11.82 -13.13 -15.14
CA ASN A 226 -10.76 -12.27 -14.60
C ASN A 226 -11.36 -11.20 -13.69
N GLU A 227 -10.79 -11.02 -12.52
CA GLU A 227 -11.04 -9.85 -11.69
C GLU A 227 -10.24 -8.69 -12.26
N THR A 228 -10.92 -7.72 -12.83
CA THR A 228 -10.33 -6.63 -13.57
C THR A 228 -10.35 -5.32 -12.80
N GLY A 229 -9.50 -4.38 -13.21
CA GLY A 229 -9.26 -3.11 -12.51
C GLY A 229 -8.10 -3.18 -11.52
N ARG A 230 -7.84 -4.29 -10.86
CA ARG A 230 -6.74 -4.42 -9.90
C ARG A 230 -5.34 -4.34 -10.53
N GLN A 231 -5.23 -4.60 -11.82
CA GLN A 231 -3.96 -4.47 -12.57
C GLN A 231 -3.62 -3.04 -12.96
N HIS A 232 -4.49 -2.07 -12.68
CA HIS A 232 -4.37 -0.70 -13.15
C HIS A 232 -4.31 0.32 -11.99
N PRO A 233 -3.21 0.33 -11.20
CA PRO A 233 -3.02 1.30 -10.13
C PRO A 233 -2.65 2.68 -10.68
N ILE A 234 -2.78 3.70 -9.85
CA ILE A 234 -2.26 5.04 -10.14
C ILE A 234 -0.77 5.12 -9.81
N LEU A 235 -0.07 6.02 -10.54
CA LEU A 235 1.31 6.39 -10.24
C LEU A 235 1.54 7.85 -10.62
N PHE A 236 1.97 8.65 -9.65
CA PHE A 236 2.45 10.02 -9.86
C PHE A 236 3.91 10.09 -9.45
N VAL A 237 4.71 10.78 -10.24
CA VAL A 237 6.15 10.94 -10.01
C VAL A 237 6.53 12.39 -10.14
N LYS A 238 7.32 12.89 -9.18
CA LYS A 238 7.98 14.20 -9.22
C LYS A 238 9.47 14.01 -8.90
N GLY A 239 10.33 14.49 -9.77
CA GLY A 239 11.78 14.55 -9.57
C GLY A 239 12.22 15.73 -8.70
N LEU A 240 13.52 15.86 -8.49
CA LEU A 240 14.12 16.97 -7.76
C LEU A 240 13.96 18.29 -8.52
N ASN A 241 13.52 19.35 -7.83
CA ASN A 241 13.37 20.70 -8.38
C ASN A 241 12.47 20.79 -9.63
N GLU A 242 11.60 19.83 -9.84
CA GLU A 242 10.63 19.86 -10.92
C GLU A 242 9.47 20.82 -10.62
N SER A 243 9.16 21.66 -11.61
CA SER A 243 8.05 22.61 -11.57
C SER A 243 7.47 22.78 -12.97
N HIS A 244 6.47 21.98 -13.29
CA HIS A 244 5.72 22.04 -14.56
C HIS A 244 4.29 21.54 -14.32
N ASP A 245 3.42 21.76 -15.29
CA ASP A 245 2.05 21.24 -15.25
C ASP A 245 2.06 19.69 -15.28
N LEU A 246 1.01 19.09 -14.71
CA LEU A 246 0.84 17.65 -14.71
C LEU A 246 0.83 17.11 -16.15
N GLN A 247 1.69 16.15 -16.41
CA GLN A 247 1.76 15.41 -17.66
C GLN A 247 1.24 14.00 -17.47
N VAL A 248 0.51 13.49 -18.46
CA VAL A 248 0.00 12.13 -18.46
C VAL A 248 0.74 11.35 -19.53
N SER A 249 1.29 10.18 -19.18
CA SER A 249 2.02 9.30 -20.08
C SER A 249 1.30 7.97 -20.25
N GLY A 250 1.20 7.51 -21.51
CA GLY A 250 0.75 6.17 -21.88
C GLY A 250 1.86 5.13 -21.95
N ALA A 251 3.05 5.40 -21.40
CA ALA A 251 4.18 4.47 -21.42
C ALA A 251 3.84 3.14 -20.72
N PRO A 252 4.22 1.99 -21.29
CA PRO A 252 3.86 0.67 -20.76
C PRO A 252 4.75 0.27 -19.57
N ILE A 253 4.77 1.06 -18.50
CA ILE A 253 5.56 0.79 -17.30
C ILE A 253 4.91 -0.29 -16.43
N SER A 254 5.70 -0.86 -15.52
CA SER A 254 5.28 -1.83 -14.50
C SER A 254 6.01 -1.53 -13.19
N TYR A 255 5.53 -2.06 -12.07
CA TYR A 255 6.16 -1.80 -10.77
C TYR A 255 7.56 -2.39 -10.61
N GLU A 256 7.93 -3.37 -11.41
CA GLU A 256 9.32 -3.85 -11.48
C GLU A 256 10.31 -2.77 -11.97
N ASP A 257 9.82 -1.73 -12.68
CA ASP A 257 10.65 -0.64 -13.20
C ASP A 257 10.93 0.45 -12.15
N LEU A 258 10.19 0.44 -11.02
CA LEU A 258 10.19 1.54 -10.05
C LEU A 258 11.56 1.73 -9.39
N VAL A 259 12.25 0.65 -9.03
CA VAL A 259 13.54 0.77 -8.33
C VAL A 259 14.60 1.41 -9.23
N GLU A 260 14.61 1.09 -10.52
CA GLU A 260 15.51 1.78 -11.47
C GLU A 260 15.13 3.26 -11.61
N ALA A 261 13.82 3.56 -11.65
CA ALA A 261 13.35 4.94 -11.68
C ALA A 261 13.73 5.69 -10.39
N TYR A 262 13.70 5.04 -9.23
CA TYR A 262 14.12 5.67 -7.96
C TYR A 262 15.60 6.09 -8.02
N TYR A 263 16.49 5.23 -8.50
CA TYR A 263 17.89 5.59 -8.65
C TYR A 263 18.09 6.78 -9.60
N LYS A 264 17.45 6.77 -10.77
CA LYS A 264 17.54 7.87 -11.74
C LYS A 264 17.02 9.19 -11.18
N LEU A 265 15.87 9.17 -10.50
CA LEU A 265 15.29 10.36 -9.86
C LEU A 265 16.18 10.92 -8.75
N MET A 266 16.79 10.06 -7.95
CA MET A 266 17.76 10.47 -6.91
C MET A 266 19.04 11.06 -7.48
N ASP A 267 19.43 10.63 -8.68
CA ASP A 267 20.55 11.17 -9.44
C ASP A 267 20.18 12.45 -10.23
N GLY A 268 18.91 12.91 -10.12
CA GLY A 268 18.44 14.17 -10.69
C GLY A 268 17.81 14.05 -12.08
N ALA A 269 17.45 12.83 -12.51
CA ALA A 269 16.65 12.69 -13.73
C ALA A 269 15.29 13.34 -13.58
N ALA A 270 14.74 13.86 -14.67
CA ALA A 270 13.36 14.34 -14.72
C ALA A 270 12.36 13.16 -14.65
N SER A 271 11.15 13.44 -14.19
CA SER A 271 10.09 12.42 -14.03
C SER A 271 9.67 11.78 -15.35
N ASP A 272 9.74 12.52 -16.47
CA ASP A 272 9.44 12.03 -17.81
C ASP A 272 10.58 11.18 -18.42
N ASP A 273 11.75 11.17 -17.79
CA ASP A 273 12.95 10.44 -18.26
C ASP A 273 13.44 9.33 -17.32
N CYS A 274 12.77 9.16 -16.17
CA CYS A 274 13.18 8.15 -15.18
C CYS A 274 12.87 6.72 -15.62
N PHE A 275 11.85 6.50 -16.47
CA PHE A 275 11.49 5.19 -16.99
C PHE A 275 12.15 4.90 -18.34
N ALA A 276 12.52 3.62 -18.54
CA ALA A 276 13.11 3.16 -19.78
C ALA A 276 12.11 3.13 -20.95
N TYR A 277 10.84 2.86 -20.66
CA TYR A 277 9.77 2.78 -21.66
C TYR A 277 9.11 4.12 -21.87
N LYS A 278 8.77 4.43 -23.12
CA LYS A 278 8.13 5.66 -23.53
C LYS A 278 6.74 5.36 -24.13
N GLU A 279 5.94 6.40 -24.30
CA GLU A 279 4.65 6.28 -24.95
C GLU A 279 4.79 5.72 -26.38
N GLY A 280 3.97 4.73 -26.70
CA GLY A 280 4.02 4.01 -27.99
C GLY A 280 4.90 2.76 -28.00
N ASP A 281 5.74 2.57 -26.98
CA ASP A 281 6.53 1.32 -26.87
C ASP A 281 5.61 0.12 -26.66
N GLN A 282 6.07 -1.03 -27.14
CA GLN A 282 5.40 -2.32 -26.94
C GLN A 282 6.23 -3.16 -25.99
N ARG A 283 5.61 -3.63 -24.90
CA ARG A 283 6.23 -4.59 -23.98
C ARG A 283 5.18 -5.48 -23.36
N GLU A 284 5.55 -6.70 -23.09
CA GLU A 284 4.79 -7.60 -22.25
C GLU A 284 5.07 -7.28 -20.77
N ARG A 285 4.01 -7.14 -19.98
CA ARG A 285 4.07 -6.88 -18.54
C ARG A 285 3.41 -8.00 -17.78
N ARG A 286 4.04 -8.43 -16.73
CA ARG A 286 3.56 -9.47 -15.83
C ARG A 286 2.54 -8.92 -14.86
N TYR A 287 1.54 -9.74 -14.52
CA TYR A 287 0.55 -9.46 -13.51
C TYR A 287 0.26 -10.72 -12.70
N LEU A 288 0.23 -10.63 -11.37
CA LEU A 288 -0.15 -11.73 -10.48
C LEU A 288 -1.49 -11.40 -9.82
N LEU A 289 -2.51 -12.19 -10.14
CA LEU A 289 -3.84 -12.07 -9.57
C LEU A 289 -3.98 -13.03 -8.39
N TYR A 290 -4.19 -12.47 -7.18
CA TYR A 290 -4.45 -13.24 -5.97
C TYR A 290 -5.88 -13.81 -5.98
N LYS A 291 -6.02 -15.09 -5.68
CA LYS A 291 -7.29 -15.80 -5.60
C LYS A 291 -7.60 -16.18 -4.14
N TYR A 292 -8.71 -15.67 -3.63
CA TYR A 292 -9.13 -15.84 -2.22
C TYR A 292 -9.88 -17.14 -1.92
N LEU A 293 -10.46 -17.80 -2.91
CA LEU A 293 -11.44 -18.86 -2.68
C LEU A 293 -10.79 -20.23 -2.43
N GLY A 294 -10.43 -20.47 -1.14
CA GLY A 294 -10.09 -21.80 -0.60
C GLY A 294 -8.65 -22.27 -0.80
N GLU A 295 -7.93 -21.66 -1.71
CA GLU A 295 -6.53 -21.91 -1.98
C GLU A 295 -5.85 -20.55 -2.13
N ASP A 296 -5.09 -20.11 -1.13
CA ASP A 296 -4.34 -18.86 -1.19
C ASP A 296 -3.20 -19.00 -2.22
N HIS A 297 -3.48 -18.66 -3.46
CA HIS A 297 -2.54 -18.72 -4.58
C HIS A 297 -2.68 -17.51 -5.51
N MET A 298 -1.63 -17.25 -6.29
CA MET A 298 -1.63 -16.23 -7.33
C MET A 298 -1.57 -16.88 -8.70
N VAL A 299 -2.40 -16.40 -9.63
CA VAL A 299 -2.38 -16.81 -11.04
C VAL A 299 -1.67 -15.74 -11.86
N GLU A 300 -0.74 -16.16 -12.71
CA GLU A 300 0.01 -15.25 -13.56
C GLU A 300 -0.70 -14.96 -14.87
N TYR A 301 -0.73 -13.69 -15.21
CA TYR A 301 -1.11 -13.15 -16.49
C TYR A 301 0.02 -12.32 -17.09
N VAL A 302 0.01 -12.17 -18.39
CA VAL A 302 0.80 -11.19 -19.12
C VAL A 302 -0.11 -10.26 -19.88
N GLN A 303 0.31 -9.02 -20.04
CA GLN A 303 -0.42 -8.00 -20.78
C GLN A 303 0.50 -7.21 -21.70
N THR A 304 0.09 -7.01 -22.94
CA THR A 304 0.75 -6.15 -23.92
C THR A 304 -0.18 -4.97 -24.25
N GLY A 305 0.39 -3.79 -24.47
CA GLY A 305 -0.39 -2.61 -24.81
C GLY A 305 -0.88 -1.80 -23.61
N TYR A 306 -2.03 -1.14 -23.74
CA TYR A 306 -2.57 -0.26 -22.69
C TYR A 306 -3.09 -1.06 -21.50
N ALA A 307 -2.75 -0.67 -20.29
CA ALA A 307 -3.11 -1.40 -19.06
C ALA A 307 -4.62 -1.48 -18.81
N GLY A 308 -5.38 -0.48 -19.25
CA GLY A 308 -6.84 -0.47 -19.17
C GLY A 308 -7.55 -1.34 -20.21
N ASP A 309 -6.83 -1.89 -21.19
CA ASP A 309 -7.40 -2.83 -22.15
C ASP A 309 -7.27 -4.27 -21.65
N GLU A 310 -8.27 -4.70 -20.90
CA GLU A 310 -8.32 -6.03 -20.28
C GLU A 310 -8.38 -7.18 -21.27
N SER A 311 -8.81 -6.92 -22.50
CA SER A 311 -8.84 -7.94 -23.55
C SER A 311 -7.43 -8.44 -23.92
N THR A 312 -6.41 -7.69 -23.54
CA THR A 312 -4.98 -8.02 -23.75
C THR A 312 -4.35 -8.81 -22.62
N LEU A 313 -5.08 -9.08 -21.51
CA LEU A 313 -4.64 -9.96 -20.43
C LEU A 313 -4.72 -11.42 -20.84
N VAL A 314 -3.60 -12.11 -20.85
CA VAL A 314 -3.49 -13.52 -21.24
C VAL A 314 -2.94 -14.34 -20.08
N PRO A 315 -3.64 -15.41 -19.62
CA PRO A 315 -3.12 -16.27 -18.57
C PRO A 315 -1.94 -17.08 -19.10
N THR A 316 -0.87 -17.17 -18.29
CA THR A 316 0.34 -17.96 -18.65
C THR A 316 0.23 -19.43 -18.25
N GLY A 317 -0.72 -19.77 -17.39
CA GLY A 317 -0.86 -21.08 -16.76
C GLY A 317 0.06 -21.30 -15.55
N ARG A 318 0.90 -20.32 -15.17
CA ARG A 318 1.72 -20.41 -13.95
C ARG A 318 0.91 -20.02 -12.72
N VAL A 319 1.13 -20.75 -11.64
CA VAL A 319 0.48 -20.53 -10.33
C VAL A 319 1.57 -20.43 -9.27
N PHE A 320 1.41 -19.50 -8.35
CA PHE A 320 2.33 -19.21 -7.27
C PHE A 320 1.63 -19.44 -5.92
N ASP A 321 2.33 -20.03 -4.97
CA ASP A 321 1.88 -20.12 -3.60
C ASP A 321 1.89 -18.71 -2.98
N ALA A 322 0.82 -18.37 -2.28
CA ALA A 322 0.69 -17.06 -1.66
C ALA A 322 0.94 -17.07 -0.14
N LYS A 323 1.44 -18.18 0.43
CA LYS A 323 1.72 -18.36 1.86
C LYS A 323 3.20 -18.34 2.18
#